data_1d5b2e7de22327c4f261ae7edf679b3e
#
_entry.id   1d5b2e7de22327c4f261ae7edf679b3e
#
_cell.length_a   1.000
_cell.length_b   1.000
_cell.length_c   1.000
_cell.angle_alpha   90.00
_cell.angle_beta   90.00
_cell.angle_gamma   90.00
#
_symmetry.space_group_name_H-M   'P 1'
#
loop_
_entity.id
_entity.type
_entity.pdbx_description
1 polymer ?
#
loop_
_entity_poly.entity_id
_entity_poly.type
_entity_poly.pdbx_seq_one_letter_code
_entity_poly.pdbx_strand_id
1 'polypeptide(L)'
;MRPMYETQADRNNEQRVADLLAEKGYSLDKLPMSFGLDVAITDDFEEKIVAFAEIKARTFEMNKYPTAMINLHKVIRAHDISACTGLPSYFIVLYRDALVRINFASEFEVKMGGRSDRGDPADRDVCAYYPISGFTVVSQF
;
A
#
# COMPACT_ATOMS: atom_id res chain seq x y z
N MET A 1 5.37 -10.14 -18.09
CA MET A 1 4.14 -9.61 -17.46
C MET A 1 3.85 -10.38 -16.19
N ARG A 2 3.59 -9.66 -15.11
CA ARG A 2 3.25 -10.31 -13.85
C ARG A 2 1.82 -10.81 -13.89
N PRO A 3 1.55 -12.05 -13.45
CA PRO A 3 0.18 -12.52 -13.34
C PRO A 3 -0.56 -11.76 -12.25
N MET A 4 -1.84 -11.56 -12.46
CA MET A 4 -2.70 -10.96 -11.46
C MET A 4 -3.31 -12.02 -10.56
N TYR A 5 -3.17 -11.77 -9.27
CA TYR A 5 -3.71 -12.67 -8.24
C TYR A 5 -4.73 -11.95 -7.36
N GLU A 6 -5.59 -11.10 -7.96
CA GLU A 6 -6.65 -10.48 -7.19
C GLU A 6 -7.72 -11.50 -6.85
N THR A 7 -7.94 -11.72 -5.56
CA THR A 7 -8.90 -12.67 -5.03
C THR A 7 -10.09 -11.94 -4.42
N GLN A 8 -11.15 -12.69 -4.05
CA GLN A 8 -12.26 -12.14 -3.29
C GLN A 8 -11.79 -11.60 -1.92
N ALA A 9 -10.82 -12.27 -1.30
CA ALA A 9 -10.24 -11.80 -0.05
C ALA A 9 -9.55 -10.45 -0.22
N ASP A 10 -8.82 -10.26 -1.33
CA ASP A 10 -8.18 -8.97 -1.63
C ASP A 10 -9.21 -7.86 -1.79
N ARG A 11 -10.29 -8.12 -2.51
CA ARG A 11 -11.38 -7.15 -2.69
C ARG A 11 -12.07 -6.80 -1.37
N ASN A 12 -12.26 -7.80 -0.50
CA ASN A 12 -12.86 -7.59 0.82
C ASN A 12 -11.96 -6.73 1.70
N ASN A 13 -10.65 -6.94 1.63
CA ASN A 13 -9.67 -6.14 2.38
C ASN A 13 -9.63 -4.69 1.88
N GLU A 14 -9.66 -4.47 0.57
CA GLU A 14 -9.74 -3.12 0.01
C GLU A 14 -11.03 -2.42 0.44
N GLN A 15 -12.16 -3.14 0.45
CA GLN A 15 -13.44 -2.59 0.91
C GLN A 15 -13.38 -2.20 2.39
N ARG A 16 -12.74 -3.03 3.21
CA ARG A 16 -12.57 -2.70 4.63
C ARG A 16 -11.76 -1.42 4.83
N VAL A 17 -10.67 -1.27 4.07
CA VAL A 17 -9.87 -0.03 4.10
C VAL A 17 -10.72 1.16 3.67
N ALA A 18 -11.51 1.00 2.60
CA ALA A 18 -12.41 2.05 2.13
C ALA A 18 -13.42 2.47 3.20
N ASP A 19 -14.00 1.49 3.90
CA ASP A 19 -14.97 1.77 4.97
C ASP A 19 -14.32 2.52 6.14
N LEU A 20 -13.12 2.14 6.53
CA LEU A 20 -12.38 2.80 7.61
C LEU A 20 -12.01 4.25 7.25
N LEU A 21 -11.62 4.49 6.00
CA LEU A 21 -11.30 5.84 5.54
C LEU A 21 -12.54 6.69 5.35
N ALA A 22 -13.68 6.08 4.98
CA ALA A 22 -14.95 6.79 4.85
C ALA A 22 -15.38 7.40 6.19
N GLU A 23 -15.12 6.72 7.29
CA GLU A 23 -15.40 7.24 8.64
C GLU A 23 -14.63 8.54 8.93
N LYS A 24 -13.51 8.76 8.22
CA LYS A 24 -12.66 9.93 8.40
C LYS A 24 -12.86 11.00 7.31
N GLY A 25 -13.83 10.80 6.43
CA GLY A 25 -14.18 11.77 5.39
C GLY A 25 -13.43 11.59 4.07
N TYR A 26 -12.92 10.36 3.80
CA TYR A 26 -12.20 10.06 2.56
C TYR A 26 -12.86 8.94 1.78
N SER A 27 -12.87 9.08 0.46
CA SER A 27 -13.33 8.05 -0.47
C SER A 27 -12.16 7.48 -1.25
N LEU A 28 -12.21 6.17 -1.53
CA LEU A 28 -11.24 5.49 -2.37
C LEU A 28 -11.84 5.23 -3.75
N ASP A 29 -11.13 5.62 -4.80
CA ASP A 29 -11.47 5.28 -6.18
C ASP A 29 -10.43 4.31 -6.72
N LYS A 30 -10.88 3.13 -7.14
CA LYS A 30 -10.01 2.11 -7.73
C LYS A 30 -9.42 2.63 -9.03
N LEU A 31 -8.10 2.54 -9.16
CA LEU A 31 -7.41 2.97 -10.37
C LEU A 31 -7.24 1.81 -11.34
N PRO A 32 -7.16 2.08 -12.66
CA PRO A 32 -6.83 1.04 -13.62
C PRO A 32 -5.44 0.47 -13.34
N MET A 33 -5.23 -0.79 -13.70
CA MET A 33 -3.94 -1.46 -13.49
C MET A 33 -2.77 -0.72 -14.09
N SER A 34 -2.96 -0.14 -15.26
CA SER A 34 -1.93 0.62 -15.97
C SER A 34 -1.43 1.83 -15.19
N PHE A 35 -2.20 2.30 -14.20
CA PHE A 35 -1.79 3.43 -13.36
C PHE A 35 -0.62 3.07 -12.44
N GLY A 36 -0.55 1.84 -11.97
CA GLY A 36 0.56 1.31 -11.19
C GLY A 36 0.42 1.39 -9.67
N LEU A 37 -0.57 2.11 -9.15
CA LEU A 37 -1.00 2.09 -7.75
C LEU A 37 -2.47 1.73 -7.68
N ASP A 38 -2.94 1.25 -6.52
CA ASP A 38 -4.28 0.69 -6.38
C ASP A 38 -5.41 1.71 -6.45
N VAL A 39 -5.26 2.83 -5.74
CA VAL A 39 -6.38 3.76 -5.50
C VAL A 39 -5.95 5.21 -5.51
N ALA A 40 -6.90 6.09 -5.85
CA ALA A 40 -6.86 7.51 -5.52
C ALA A 40 -7.68 7.74 -4.27
N ILE A 41 -7.24 8.66 -3.42
CA ILE A 41 -7.93 9.06 -2.19
C ILE A 41 -8.50 10.46 -2.40
N THR A 42 -9.81 10.58 -2.26
CA THR A 42 -10.53 11.83 -2.42
C THR A 42 -10.97 12.35 -1.04
N ASP A 43 -10.73 13.64 -0.79
CA ASP A 43 -11.30 14.33 0.35
C ASP A 43 -12.75 14.65 0.02
N ASP A 44 -13.69 14.05 0.77
CA ASP A 44 -15.13 14.18 0.48
C ASP A 44 -15.65 15.60 0.73
N PHE A 45 -15.02 16.33 1.63
CA PHE A 45 -15.40 17.73 1.92
C PHE A 45 -14.95 18.66 0.80
N GLU A 46 -13.69 18.55 0.36
CA GLU A 46 -13.14 19.40 -0.70
C GLU A 46 -13.45 18.89 -2.11
N GLU A 47 -13.93 17.66 -2.22
CA GLU A 47 -14.27 16.99 -3.48
C GLU A 47 -13.10 16.96 -4.47
N LYS A 48 -11.89 16.68 -3.97
CA LYS A 48 -10.68 16.57 -4.80
C LYS A 48 -9.80 15.42 -4.36
N ILE A 49 -9.02 14.90 -5.30
CA ILE A 49 -8.00 13.90 -4.99
C ILE A 49 -6.89 14.56 -4.15
N VAL A 50 -6.55 13.96 -3.02
CA VAL A 50 -5.52 14.47 -2.11
C VAL A 50 -4.31 13.55 -2.00
N ALA A 51 -4.43 12.29 -2.44
CA ALA A 51 -3.34 11.32 -2.35
C ALA A 51 -3.60 10.12 -3.26
N PHE A 52 -2.56 9.30 -3.43
CA PHE A 52 -2.65 7.99 -4.07
C PHE A 52 -2.14 6.94 -3.09
N ALA A 53 -2.52 5.69 -3.27
CA ALA A 53 -2.08 4.65 -2.35
C ALA A 53 -2.00 3.27 -3.00
N GLU A 54 -1.08 2.47 -2.45
CA GLU A 54 -1.02 1.03 -2.66
C GLU A 54 -1.43 0.36 -1.36
N ILE A 55 -2.36 -0.60 -1.43
CA ILE A 55 -2.93 -1.26 -0.26
C ILE A 55 -2.45 -2.70 -0.21
N LYS A 56 -1.92 -3.12 0.92
CA LYS A 56 -1.56 -4.50 1.21
C LYS A 56 -2.25 -4.94 2.49
N ALA A 57 -2.71 -6.19 2.54
CA ALA A 57 -3.25 -6.80 3.75
C ALA A 57 -2.34 -7.90 4.23
N ARG A 58 -2.22 -8.04 5.54
CA ARG A 58 -1.41 -9.08 6.20
C ARG A 58 -2.27 -9.83 7.20
N THR A 59 -1.96 -11.10 7.40
CA THR A 59 -2.72 -11.98 8.29
C THR A 59 -2.14 -12.04 9.71
N PHE A 60 -1.27 -11.09 10.05
CA PHE A 60 -0.58 -11.01 11.34
C PHE A 60 -0.62 -9.57 11.87
N GLU A 61 -0.17 -9.40 13.12
CA GLU A 61 -0.11 -8.10 13.79
C GLU A 61 1.03 -7.24 13.25
N MET A 62 0.89 -5.91 13.38
CA MET A 62 1.86 -4.97 12.80
C MET A 62 3.26 -5.09 13.39
N ASN A 63 3.39 -5.58 14.62
CA ASN A 63 4.67 -5.69 15.29
C ASN A 63 5.36 -7.05 15.09
N LYS A 64 4.81 -7.94 14.25
CA LYS A 64 5.41 -9.26 14.03
C LYS A 64 6.80 -9.16 13.40
N TYR A 65 6.99 -8.22 12.48
CA TYR A 65 8.26 -7.97 11.81
C TYR A 65 8.66 -6.51 12.01
N PRO A 66 9.97 -6.19 12.02
CA PRO A 66 10.43 -4.81 12.19
C PRO A 66 10.18 -3.92 10.96
N THR A 67 9.90 -4.52 9.81
CA THR A 67 9.71 -3.79 8.55
C THR A 67 8.47 -4.30 7.80
N ALA A 68 7.94 -3.45 6.92
CA ALA A 68 6.95 -3.84 5.94
C ALA A 68 7.59 -3.78 4.54
N MET A 69 7.36 -4.83 3.75
CA MET A 69 7.99 -5.02 2.45
C MET A 69 7.02 -4.70 1.32
N ILE A 70 7.52 -4.04 0.29
CA ILE A 70 6.80 -3.81 -0.97
C ILE A 70 7.79 -3.86 -2.13
N ASN A 71 7.33 -4.29 -3.30
CA ASN A 71 8.18 -4.34 -4.49
C ASN A 71 8.67 -2.94 -4.86
N LEU A 72 9.95 -2.82 -5.20
CA LEU A 72 10.58 -1.53 -5.49
C LEU A 72 9.89 -0.79 -6.65
N HIS A 73 9.39 -1.52 -7.66
CA HIS A 73 8.70 -0.87 -8.79
C HIS A 73 7.48 -0.05 -8.34
N LYS A 74 6.82 -0.44 -7.24
CA LYS A 74 5.71 0.35 -6.67
C LYS A 74 6.22 1.65 -6.07
N VAL A 75 7.36 1.61 -5.41
CA VAL A 75 8.00 2.82 -4.85
C VAL A 75 8.39 3.78 -5.96
N ILE A 76 9.01 3.27 -7.04
CA ILE A 76 9.39 4.07 -8.21
C ILE A 76 8.15 4.71 -8.82
N ARG A 77 7.08 3.93 -9.01
CA ARG A 77 5.83 4.44 -9.57
C ARG A 77 5.21 5.51 -8.69
N ALA A 78 5.21 5.30 -7.37
CA ALA A 78 4.69 6.27 -6.41
C ALA A 78 5.45 7.60 -6.49
N HIS A 79 6.78 7.54 -6.59
CA HIS A 79 7.60 8.75 -6.73
C HIS A 79 7.27 9.51 -8.03
N ASP A 80 7.09 8.78 -9.15
CA ASP A 80 6.73 9.39 -10.43
C ASP A 80 5.38 10.10 -10.34
N ILE A 81 4.38 9.45 -9.75
CA ILE A 81 3.04 10.02 -9.59
C ILE A 81 3.10 11.26 -8.70
N SER A 82 3.79 11.19 -7.57
CA SER A 82 3.92 12.32 -6.65
C SER A 82 4.66 13.49 -7.27
N ALA A 83 5.73 13.22 -8.03
CA ALA A 83 6.47 14.27 -8.75
C ALA A 83 5.60 14.97 -9.79
N CYS A 84 4.76 14.22 -10.50
CA CYS A 84 3.88 14.75 -11.54
C CYS A 84 2.72 15.56 -10.96
N THR A 85 2.11 15.08 -9.87
CA THR A 85 0.87 15.65 -9.33
C THR A 85 1.07 16.64 -8.19
N GLY A 86 2.23 16.58 -7.52
CA GLY A 86 2.45 17.31 -6.28
C GLY A 86 1.72 16.73 -5.08
N LEU A 87 1.07 15.56 -5.23
CA LEU A 87 0.30 14.91 -4.16
C LEU A 87 1.11 13.76 -3.56
N PRO A 88 0.93 13.46 -2.26
CA PRO A 88 1.62 12.33 -1.64
C PRO A 88 1.08 10.99 -2.14
N SER A 89 1.92 9.98 -2.10
CA SER A 89 1.54 8.59 -2.32
C SER A 89 1.86 7.79 -1.07
N TYR A 90 0.92 6.96 -0.63
CA TYR A 90 1.03 6.20 0.62
C TYR A 90 1.07 4.70 0.37
N PHE A 91 1.88 4.03 1.17
CA PHE A 91 1.84 2.59 1.35
C PHE A 91 0.96 2.32 2.58
N ILE A 92 -0.21 1.71 2.33
CA ILE A 92 -1.20 1.42 3.37
C ILE A 92 -1.17 -0.08 3.63
N VAL A 93 -1.06 -0.47 4.89
CA VAL A 93 -1.07 -1.87 5.28
C VAL A 93 -2.20 -2.12 6.27
N LEU A 94 -3.04 -3.09 5.96
CA LEU A 94 -4.08 -3.58 6.85
C LEU A 94 -3.54 -4.81 7.57
N TYR A 95 -3.16 -4.63 8.83
CA TYR A 95 -2.76 -5.72 9.73
C TYR A 95 -3.99 -6.21 10.52
N ARG A 96 -3.83 -7.32 11.24
CA ARG A 96 -4.92 -7.85 12.08
C ARG A 96 -5.36 -6.86 13.16
N ASP A 97 -4.42 -6.07 13.70
CA ASP A 97 -4.63 -5.19 14.84
C ASP A 97 -4.69 -3.70 14.49
N ALA A 98 -4.35 -3.32 13.25
CA ALA A 98 -4.30 -1.90 12.89
C ALA A 98 -4.31 -1.67 11.39
N LEU A 99 -4.85 -0.52 10.98
CA LEU A 99 -4.64 0.05 9.66
C LEU A 99 -3.57 1.14 9.79
N VAL A 100 -2.50 1.02 9.02
CA VAL A 100 -1.34 1.92 9.11
C VAL A 100 -0.92 2.44 7.74
N ARG A 101 -0.23 3.58 7.71
CA ARG A 101 0.26 4.18 6.46
C ARG A 101 1.65 4.76 6.62
N ILE A 102 2.39 4.79 5.53
CA ILE A 102 3.65 5.53 5.43
C ILE A 102 3.70 6.22 4.06
N ASN A 103 4.28 7.42 4.01
CA ASN A 103 4.52 8.08 2.73
C ASN A 103 5.65 7.33 2.02
N PHE A 104 5.47 7.02 0.74
CA PHE A 104 6.48 6.32 -0.06
C PHE A 104 7.82 7.07 -0.11
N ALA A 105 7.81 8.38 0.11
CA ALA A 105 9.03 9.19 0.14
C ALA A 105 9.87 9.00 1.42
N SER A 106 9.35 8.29 2.43
CA SER A 106 10.07 8.00 3.67
C SER A 106 11.24 7.05 3.42
N GLU A 107 12.18 6.98 4.35
CA GLU A 107 13.36 6.12 4.23
C GLU A 107 13.00 4.64 4.20
N PHE A 108 13.72 3.91 3.37
CA PHE A 108 13.59 2.46 3.24
C PHE A 108 14.93 1.83 2.86
N GLU A 109 15.05 0.53 3.09
CA GLU A 109 16.19 -0.25 2.62
C GLU A 109 15.78 -1.09 1.41
N VAL A 110 16.72 -1.39 0.54
CA VAL A 110 16.49 -2.18 -0.69
C VAL A 110 17.21 -3.51 -0.56
N LYS A 111 16.45 -4.60 -0.72
CA LYS A 111 16.98 -5.97 -0.70
C LYS A 111 16.19 -6.85 -1.65
N MET A 112 16.80 -7.96 -2.05
CA MET A 112 16.04 -9.00 -2.74
C MET A 112 15.05 -9.62 -1.74
N GLY A 113 13.79 -9.75 -2.15
CA GLY A 113 12.74 -10.28 -1.31
C GLY A 113 11.73 -11.08 -2.09
N GLY A 114 10.64 -11.47 -1.41
CA GLY A 114 9.57 -12.26 -1.99
C GLY A 114 9.65 -13.72 -1.57
N ARG A 115 8.74 -14.53 -2.15
CA ARG A 115 8.62 -15.95 -1.81
C ARG A 115 9.71 -16.77 -2.50
N SER A 116 10.22 -17.77 -1.81
CA SER A 116 11.13 -18.76 -2.37
C SER A 116 10.63 -20.21 -2.24
N ASP A 117 9.53 -20.40 -1.49
CA ASP A 117 8.97 -21.70 -1.15
C ASP A 117 8.35 -22.44 -2.36
N ARG A 118 7.96 -21.71 -3.41
CA ARG A 118 7.43 -22.30 -4.63
C ARG A 118 8.50 -22.62 -5.67
N GLY A 119 9.74 -22.21 -5.43
CA GLY A 119 10.85 -22.42 -6.36
C GLY A 119 10.72 -21.68 -7.69
N ASP A 120 9.80 -20.73 -7.81
CA ASP A 120 9.60 -19.93 -9.01
C ASP A 120 10.44 -18.64 -8.91
N PRO A 121 11.40 -18.42 -9.84
CA PRO A 121 12.21 -17.20 -9.84
C PRO A 121 11.39 -15.91 -9.90
N ALA A 122 10.17 -15.96 -10.49
CA ALA A 122 9.28 -14.80 -10.57
C ALA A 122 8.74 -14.37 -9.20
N ASP A 123 8.85 -15.22 -8.17
CA ASP A 123 8.45 -14.88 -6.80
C ASP A 123 9.47 -14.00 -6.08
N ARG A 124 10.67 -13.85 -6.65
CA ARG A 124 11.72 -13.01 -6.08
C ARG A 124 11.86 -11.74 -6.88
N ASP A 125 11.99 -10.62 -6.17
CA ASP A 125 12.10 -9.31 -6.79
C ASP A 125 12.87 -8.36 -5.86
N VAL A 126 13.26 -7.24 -6.42
CA VAL A 126 13.85 -6.16 -5.62
C VAL A 126 12.74 -5.51 -4.81
N CYS A 127 12.90 -5.47 -3.51
CA CYS A 127 11.90 -4.95 -2.58
C CYS A 127 12.43 -3.80 -1.74
N ALA A 128 11.53 -2.91 -1.37
CA ALA A 128 11.76 -1.87 -0.39
C ALA A 128 11.22 -2.33 0.97
N TYR A 129 11.97 -2.05 2.02
CA TYR A 129 11.64 -2.40 3.40
C TYR A 129 11.51 -1.12 4.21
N TYR A 130 10.28 -0.77 4.58
CA TYR A 130 9.99 0.40 5.40
C TYR A 130 9.94 0.00 6.87
N PRO A 131 10.62 0.72 7.76
CA PRO A 131 10.56 0.38 9.19
C PRO A 131 9.14 0.59 9.72
N ILE A 132 8.66 -0.36 10.53
CA ILE A 132 7.32 -0.27 11.14
C ILE A 132 7.21 1.00 11.99
N SER A 133 8.28 1.41 12.65
CA SER A 133 8.30 2.64 13.45
C SER A 133 8.04 3.92 12.65
N GLY A 134 8.19 3.87 11.33
CA GLY A 134 7.90 5.02 10.45
C GLY A 134 6.44 5.14 10.04
N PHE A 135 5.61 4.14 10.32
CA PHE A 135 4.19 4.16 9.96
C PHE A 135 3.36 4.94 10.97
N THR A 136 2.32 5.58 10.46
CA THR A 136 1.28 6.23 11.27
C THR A 136 0.09 5.30 11.38
N VAL A 137 -0.43 5.10 12.59
CA VAL A 137 -1.65 4.30 12.81
C VAL A 137 -2.86 5.16 12.42
N VAL A 138 -3.64 4.67 11.47
CA VAL A 138 -4.88 5.31 11.02
C VAL A 138 -6.06 4.83 11.87
N SER A 139 -6.13 3.53 12.14
CA SER A 139 -7.16 2.93 12.99
C SER A 139 -6.57 1.74 13.73
N GLN A 140 -6.97 1.56 14.97
CA GLN A 140 -6.54 0.43 15.80
C GLN A 140 -7.76 -0.39 16.19
N PHE A 141 -7.60 -1.72 16.16
CA PHE A 141 -8.72 -2.64 16.39
C PHE A 141 -8.62 -3.38 17.71
#